data_8e60a793a78d4a9c67a7a4e1630f05b8
#
_entry.id   8e60a793a78d4a9c67a7a4e1630f05b8
#
_cell.length_a   1.000
_cell.length_b   1.000
_cell.length_c   1.000
_cell.angle_alpha   90.00
_cell.angle_beta   90.00
_cell.angle_gamma   90.00
#
_symmetry.space_group_name_H-M   'P 1'
#
loop_
_entity.id
_entity.type
_entity.pdbx_description
1 polymer ?
#
loop_
_entity_poly.entity_id
_entity_poly.type
_entity_poly.pdbx_seq_one_letter_code
_entity_poly.pdbx_strand_id
1 'polypeptide(L)'
;MKIVYAIGAALLLAGSVSAQTVLSLEDAISYALANSTVLEKARLDIEQGQEVVAETRAGALPQVNVTSSVTGNPIVQQFVLPAEAFGGAPGEFMAIRAGQSWNAMTQVQLTQQLFNKQLFAGIKAAKGSAEYYQMMKDLSEQNVIQQVAVNYYMVIINREKLDVVASNIARISELEKIVRGQYESGLAKKIDLDRILVNKSNQEAQHEELRRALTHQENLLKYYMDMPIDEEIALPELALEELERSTQLAATASKHQVQDLLDYQVLKKQEELLQYERKARRGEYFPTLSLDANYVFNTQSNKLNLYSSNALNFDMSAISLRLSIPIFDGFAKRSRIRQSDIALRKIGEDIRNTGNSLMMASENAANQVRSSSKTVANQKANMHLAMDVFLSTQNNYRNGLATLTDLLNAESELVVAQNSYNEALLNFKIAEIDLARSRGEIKSIYN
;
A
#
# COMPACT_ATOMS: atom_id res chain seq x y z
N MET A 1 9.51 -12.35 72.99
CA MET A 1 10.55 -11.62 72.27
C MET A 1 10.35 -11.88 70.78
N LYS A 2 9.66 -10.98 70.08
CA LYS A 2 9.51 -11.02 68.62
C LYS A 2 9.90 -9.65 68.09
N ILE A 3 11.04 -9.61 67.39
CA ILE A 3 11.57 -8.44 66.73
C ILE A 3 10.91 -8.40 65.35
N VAL A 4 10.12 -7.34 65.10
CA VAL A 4 9.48 -7.08 63.81
C VAL A 4 10.43 -6.18 63.02
N TYR A 5 11.00 -6.70 61.95
CA TYR A 5 11.74 -5.94 60.96
C TYR A 5 10.75 -5.26 60.00
N ALA A 6 10.60 -3.96 60.07
CA ALA A 6 9.93 -3.14 59.11
C ALA A 6 10.92 -2.83 57.98
N ILE A 7 10.77 -3.51 56.83
CA ILE A 7 11.49 -3.17 55.61
C ILE A 7 10.64 -2.14 54.86
N GLY A 8 11.11 -0.87 54.88
CA GLY A 8 10.56 0.20 54.09
C GLY A 8 10.84 -0.04 52.60
N ALA A 9 9.81 -0.36 51.87
CA ALA A 9 9.86 -0.38 50.40
C ALA A 9 9.87 1.08 49.89
N ALA A 10 11.07 1.62 49.63
CA ALA A 10 11.20 2.82 48.82
C ALA A 10 10.87 2.44 47.36
N LEU A 11 9.62 2.73 46.93
CA LEU A 11 9.28 2.74 45.53
C LEU A 11 10.03 3.90 44.86
N LEU A 12 11.13 3.54 44.21
CA LEU A 12 11.76 4.37 43.19
C LEU A 12 10.76 4.48 42.04
N LEU A 13 9.98 5.54 42.02
CA LEU A 13 9.34 6.07 40.83
C LEU A 13 10.47 6.55 39.90
N ALA A 14 11.08 5.62 39.16
CA ALA A 14 11.80 5.96 37.97
C ALA A 14 10.76 6.47 36.97
N GLY A 15 10.44 7.76 37.04
CA GLY A 15 9.82 8.47 35.94
C GLY A 15 10.75 8.23 34.74
N SER A 16 10.32 7.42 33.79
CA SER A 16 10.91 7.37 32.48
C SER A 16 10.78 8.79 31.91
N VAL A 17 11.84 9.60 32.09
CA VAL A 17 12.07 10.76 31.22
C VAL A 17 12.24 10.10 29.85
N SER A 18 11.15 10.10 29.08
CA SER A 18 11.20 9.79 27.65
C SER A 18 12.08 10.91 27.07
N ALA A 19 13.37 10.63 26.92
CA ALA A 19 14.23 11.47 26.11
C ALA A 19 13.53 11.49 24.74
N GLN A 20 13.01 12.64 24.37
CA GLN A 20 12.49 12.84 23.02
C GLN A 20 13.63 12.51 22.05
N THR A 21 13.60 11.30 21.51
CA THR A 21 14.56 10.88 20.48
C THR A 21 14.29 11.75 19.26
N VAL A 22 15.29 12.56 18.93
CA VAL A 22 15.24 13.39 17.72
C VAL A 22 15.17 12.44 16.53
N LEU A 23 14.04 12.45 15.83
CA LEU A 23 13.73 11.54 14.74
C LEU A 23 14.46 11.98 13.47
N SER A 24 15.52 11.27 13.07
CA SER A 24 16.19 11.48 11.80
C SER A 24 15.33 10.99 10.63
N LEU A 25 15.68 11.33 9.39
CA LEU A 25 15.01 10.80 8.20
C LEU A 25 15.11 9.27 8.13
N GLU A 26 16.30 8.72 8.46
CA GLU A 26 16.55 7.27 8.52
C GLU A 26 15.66 6.60 9.56
N ASP A 27 15.56 7.18 10.77
CA ASP A 27 14.69 6.65 11.83
C ASP A 27 13.21 6.71 11.44
N ALA A 28 12.75 7.81 10.82
CA ALA A 28 11.38 7.97 10.35
C ALA A 28 11.01 6.92 9.29
N ILE A 29 11.88 6.69 8.31
CA ILE A 29 11.66 5.68 7.28
C ILE A 29 11.72 4.27 7.89
N SER A 30 12.69 3.99 8.75
CA SER A 30 12.83 2.69 9.42
C SER A 30 11.60 2.37 10.28
N TYR A 31 11.10 3.34 11.03
CA TYR A 31 9.87 3.21 11.81
C TYR A 31 8.67 2.89 10.90
N ALA A 32 8.50 3.65 9.80
CA ALA A 32 7.43 3.43 8.83
C ALA A 32 7.52 2.03 8.19
N LEU A 33 8.71 1.58 7.79
CA LEU A 33 8.90 0.25 7.20
C LEU A 33 8.60 -0.90 8.17
N ALA A 34 8.79 -0.66 9.48
CA ALA A 34 8.50 -1.64 10.52
C ALA A 34 7.01 -1.71 10.88
N ASN A 35 6.32 -0.56 10.90
CA ASN A 35 4.97 -0.43 11.48
C ASN A 35 3.86 -0.21 10.44
N SER A 36 4.20 0.11 9.17
CA SER A 36 3.21 0.47 8.15
C SER A 36 2.15 -0.62 7.93
N THR A 37 0.88 -0.25 8.13
CA THR A 37 -0.29 -1.09 7.85
C THR A 37 -0.38 -1.45 6.36
N VAL A 38 0.11 -0.59 5.47
CA VAL A 38 0.20 -0.87 4.02
C VAL A 38 1.17 -2.02 3.76
N LEU A 39 2.32 -2.04 4.43
CA LEU A 39 3.31 -3.11 4.29
C LEU A 39 2.87 -4.39 4.98
N GLU A 40 2.19 -4.30 6.12
CA GLU A 40 1.63 -5.47 6.78
C GLU A 40 0.56 -6.14 5.90
N LYS A 41 -0.32 -5.34 5.29
CA LYS A 41 -1.27 -5.85 4.29
C LYS A 41 -0.57 -6.53 3.12
N ALA A 42 0.51 -5.94 2.60
CA ALA A 42 1.29 -6.55 1.53
C ALA A 42 1.99 -7.86 1.94
N ARG A 43 2.40 -8.00 3.21
CA ARG A 43 2.90 -9.29 3.77
C ARG A 43 1.79 -10.34 3.82
N LEU A 44 0.60 -9.96 4.29
CA LEU A 44 -0.57 -10.84 4.29
C LEU A 44 -0.99 -11.26 2.87
N ASP A 45 -0.88 -10.38 1.87
CA ASP A 45 -1.12 -10.72 0.47
C ASP A 45 -0.12 -11.79 -0.05
N ILE A 46 1.14 -11.76 0.43
CA ILE A 46 2.12 -12.82 0.12
C ILE A 46 1.72 -14.15 0.76
N GLU A 47 1.31 -14.15 2.04
CA GLU A 47 0.83 -15.35 2.73
C GLU A 47 -0.40 -15.92 2.01
N GLN A 48 -1.38 -15.07 1.69
CA GLN A 48 -2.55 -15.45 0.90
C GLN A 48 -2.14 -16.07 -0.44
N GLY A 49 -1.16 -15.47 -1.14
CA GLY A 49 -0.62 -16.02 -2.38
C GLY A 49 -0.02 -17.41 -2.23
N GLN A 50 0.65 -17.69 -1.10
CA GLN A 50 1.20 -19.01 -0.78
C GLN A 50 0.09 -20.04 -0.54
N GLU A 51 -0.98 -19.66 0.16
CA GLU A 51 -2.15 -20.53 0.39
C GLU A 51 -2.90 -20.82 -0.92
N VAL A 52 -3.02 -19.85 -1.83
CA VAL A 52 -3.56 -20.09 -3.20
C VAL A 52 -2.72 -21.11 -3.97
N VAL A 53 -1.39 -21.09 -3.78
CA VAL A 53 -0.50 -22.13 -4.35
C VAL A 53 -0.81 -23.50 -3.75
N ALA A 54 -0.97 -23.57 -2.41
CA ALA A 54 -1.28 -24.82 -1.71
C ALA A 54 -2.67 -25.36 -2.13
N GLU A 55 -3.68 -24.50 -2.18
CA GLU A 55 -5.03 -24.84 -2.64
C GLU A 55 -5.03 -25.38 -4.09
N THR A 56 -4.33 -24.67 -4.99
CA THR A 56 -4.25 -25.11 -6.41
C THR A 56 -3.54 -26.45 -6.54
N ARG A 57 -2.49 -26.69 -5.74
CA ARG A 57 -1.78 -27.99 -5.69
C ARG A 57 -2.66 -29.09 -5.11
N ALA A 58 -3.48 -28.79 -4.11
CA ALA A 58 -4.41 -29.74 -3.50
C ALA A 58 -5.38 -30.31 -4.53
N GLY A 59 -5.73 -29.55 -5.58
CA GLY A 59 -6.52 -30.08 -6.70
C GLY A 59 -5.89 -31.25 -7.47
N ALA A 60 -4.58 -31.49 -7.33
CA ALA A 60 -3.87 -32.66 -7.89
C ALA A 60 -3.79 -33.83 -6.89
N LEU A 61 -4.13 -33.63 -5.63
CA LEU A 61 -4.12 -34.67 -4.59
C LEU A 61 -5.44 -35.45 -4.59
N PRO A 62 -5.48 -36.65 -3.98
CA PRO A 62 -6.72 -37.37 -3.78
C PRO A 62 -7.74 -36.57 -2.98
N GLN A 63 -8.95 -36.43 -3.50
CA GLN A 63 -10.08 -35.80 -2.84
C GLN A 63 -11.01 -36.91 -2.34
N VAL A 64 -11.35 -36.91 -1.04
CA VAL A 64 -12.27 -37.88 -0.43
C VAL A 64 -13.50 -37.13 0.08
N ASN A 65 -14.65 -37.53 -0.42
CA ASN A 65 -15.93 -36.96 -0.03
C ASN A 65 -16.86 -38.05 0.50
N VAL A 66 -17.65 -37.73 1.54
CA VAL A 66 -18.69 -38.59 2.04
C VAL A 66 -20.03 -37.87 1.83
N THR A 67 -20.94 -38.56 1.15
CA THR A 67 -22.31 -38.09 0.95
C THR A 67 -23.30 -39.11 1.54
N SER A 68 -24.21 -38.64 2.37
CA SER A 68 -25.28 -39.47 2.93
C SER A 68 -26.62 -38.84 2.58
N SER A 69 -27.55 -39.66 2.15
CA SER A 69 -28.90 -39.21 1.84
C SER A 69 -29.94 -40.25 2.34
N VAL A 70 -31.07 -39.73 2.76
CA VAL A 70 -32.26 -40.54 3.08
C VAL A 70 -33.37 -40.05 2.15
N THR A 71 -33.90 -40.98 1.35
CA THR A 71 -34.93 -40.67 0.36
C THR A 71 -36.20 -41.45 0.73
N GLY A 72 -37.32 -40.75 0.90
CA GLY A 72 -38.63 -41.33 1.02
C GLY A 72 -39.34 -41.34 -0.34
N ASN A 73 -39.79 -42.51 -0.79
CA ASN A 73 -40.52 -42.68 -2.04
C ASN A 73 -41.99 -42.97 -1.70
N PRO A 74 -42.89 -41.97 -1.61
CA PRO A 74 -44.30 -42.17 -1.36
C PRO A 74 -44.95 -43.14 -2.37
N ILE A 75 -44.51 -43.09 -3.61
CA ILE A 75 -44.86 -44.00 -4.67
C ILE A 75 -43.57 -44.69 -5.15
N VAL A 76 -43.47 -45.98 -4.90
CA VAL A 76 -42.31 -46.79 -5.32
C VAL A 76 -42.43 -47.12 -6.80
N GLN A 77 -41.35 -46.95 -7.54
CA GLN A 77 -41.26 -47.27 -8.97
C GLN A 77 -41.65 -48.73 -9.23
N GLN A 78 -42.37 -48.97 -10.29
CA GLN A 78 -42.71 -50.32 -10.79
C GLN A 78 -42.04 -50.56 -12.14
N PHE A 79 -41.47 -51.74 -12.28
CA PHE A 79 -41.02 -52.22 -13.58
C PHE A 79 -42.12 -53.10 -14.17
N VAL A 80 -42.44 -52.88 -15.46
CA VAL A 80 -43.35 -53.68 -16.20
C VAL A 80 -42.49 -54.71 -16.98
N LEU A 81 -42.66 -55.98 -16.66
CA LEU A 81 -41.93 -57.10 -17.25
C LEU A 81 -42.90 -58.06 -17.95
N PRO A 82 -42.46 -58.76 -19.03
CA PRO A 82 -43.25 -59.81 -19.61
C PRO A 82 -43.57 -60.90 -18.56
N ALA A 83 -44.84 -61.25 -18.41
CA ALA A 83 -45.28 -62.21 -17.40
C ALA A 83 -44.75 -63.64 -17.67
N GLU A 84 -44.42 -63.92 -18.90
CA GLU A 84 -43.79 -65.19 -19.35
C GLU A 84 -42.53 -65.54 -18.52
N ALA A 85 -41.70 -64.58 -18.15
CA ALA A 85 -40.49 -64.79 -17.34
C ALA A 85 -40.82 -65.28 -15.90
N PHE A 86 -42.07 -65.20 -15.46
CA PHE A 86 -42.55 -65.56 -14.11
C PHE A 86 -43.69 -66.57 -14.15
N GLY A 87 -43.81 -67.29 -15.30
CA GLY A 87 -44.81 -68.33 -15.45
C GLY A 87 -46.23 -67.87 -15.85
N GLY A 88 -46.38 -66.61 -16.30
CA GLY A 88 -47.62 -66.06 -16.87
C GLY A 88 -47.81 -66.40 -18.35
N ALA A 89 -49.03 -66.07 -18.91
CA ALA A 89 -49.34 -66.34 -20.32
C ALA A 89 -48.56 -65.49 -21.30
N PRO A 90 -48.23 -65.96 -22.52
CA PRO A 90 -47.57 -65.22 -23.55
C PRO A 90 -48.31 -63.91 -23.93
N GLY A 91 -47.59 -62.73 -23.92
CA GLY A 91 -48.16 -61.42 -24.23
C GLY A 91 -48.76 -60.66 -23.05
N GLU A 92 -48.78 -61.26 -21.85
CA GLU A 92 -49.16 -60.55 -20.61
C GLU A 92 -47.99 -59.83 -19.98
N PHE A 93 -48.27 -58.67 -19.33
CA PHE A 93 -47.28 -57.87 -18.60
C PHE A 93 -47.62 -57.85 -17.11
N MET A 94 -46.58 -57.99 -16.28
CA MET A 94 -46.72 -57.91 -14.83
C MET A 94 -45.93 -56.70 -14.30
N ALA A 95 -46.52 -55.92 -13.41
CA ALA A 95 -45.84 -54.80 -12.75
C ALA A 95 -45.23 -55.28 -11.43
N ILE A 96 -43.90 -55.19 -11.32
CA ILE A 96 -43.14 -55.55 -10.12
C ILE A 96 -42.61 -54.27 -9.49
N ARG A 97 -42.85 -54.10 -8.16
CA ARG A 97 -42.29 -52.99 -7.39
C ARG A 97 -40.78 -53.11 -7.28
N ALA A 98 -40.02 -52.08 -7.71
CA ALA A 98 -38.57 -52.05 -7.68
C ALA A 98 -38.08 -51.09 -6.59
N GLY A 99 -37.87 -51.63 -5.37
CA GLY A 99 -37.37 -50.87 -4.23
C GLY A 99 -38.31 -50.81 -3.05
N GLN A 100 -37.95 -50.01 -2.09
CA GLN A 100 -38.64 -49.82 -0.82
C GLN A 100 -39.08 -48.36 -0.67
N SER A 101 -40.03 -48.08 0.25
CA SER A 101 -40.53 -46.74 0.49
C SER A 101 -39.44 -45.79 1.06
N TRP A 102 -38.45 -46.32 1.73
CA TRP A 102 -37.34 -45.56 2.30
C TRP A 102 -36.01 -46.14 1.82
N ASN A 103 -35.12 -45.26 1.38
CA ASN A 103 -33.76 -45.60 0.94
C ASN A 103 -32.75 -44.64 1.63
N ALA A 104 -31.83 -45.20 2.41
CA ALA A 104 -30.67 -44.48 2.92
C ALA A 104 -29.43 -44.95 2.16
N MET A 105 -28.70 -44.01 1.62
CA MET A 105 -27.45 -44.25 0.89
C MET A 105 -26.34 -43.43 1.53
N THR A 106 -25.24 -44.07 1.90
CA THR A 106 -24.01 -43.41 2.29
C THR A 106 -22.91 -43.79 1.30
N GLN A 107 -22.34 -42.80 0.66
CA GLN A 107 -21.28 -42.99 -0.35
C GLN A 107 -20.02 -42.33 0.11
N VAL A 108 -18.91 -43.06 0.12
CA VAL A 108 -17.54 -42.52 0.20
C VAL A 108 -16.97 -42.51 -1.21
N GLN A 109 -16.54 -41.37 -1.69
CA GLN A 109 -15.98 -41.20 -3.02
C GLN A 109 -14.58 -40.62 -2.92
N LEU A 110 -13.61 -41.26 -3.56
CA LEU A 110 -12.25 -40.75 -3.79
C LEU A 110 -12.11 -40.40 -5.27
N THR A 111 -11.66 -39.18 -5.55
CA THR A 111 -11.32 -38.73 -6.91
C THR A 111 -9.93 -38.16 -6.91
N GLN A 112 -9.07 -38.56 -7.85
CA GLN A 112 -7.73 -38.03 -8.06
C GLN A 112 -7.50 -37.73 -9.52
N GLN A 113 -7.07 -36.46 -9.80
CA GLN A 113 -6.62 -36.07 -11.14
C GLN A 113 -5.25 -36.66 -11.42
N LEU A 114 -5.14 -37.58 -12.37
CA LEU A 114 -3.86 -38.17 -12.82
C LEU A 114 -3.22 -37.35 -13.95
N PHE A 115 -4.04 -36.83 -14.86
CA PHE A 115 -3.61 -35.96 -15.94
C PHE A 115 -4.65 -34.85 -16.18
N ASN A 116 -4.24 -33.61 -15.98
CA ASN A 116 -5.06 -32.43 -16.27
C ASN A 116 -4.11 -31.28 -16.63
N LYS A 117 -3.97 -30.97 -17.95
CA LYS A 117 -3.06 -29.93 -18.43
C LYS A 117 -3.45 -28.53 -17.98
N GLN A 118 -4.74 -28.27 -17.80
CA GLN A 118 -5.23 -27.01 -17.26
C GLN A 118 -4.78 -26.81 -15.80
N LEU A 119 -4.95 -27.85 -14.96
CA LEU A 119 -4.53 -27.85 -13.57
C LEU A 119 -3.01 -27.62 -13.44
N PHE A 120 -2.21 -28.31 -14.23
CA PHE A 120 -0.76 -28.14 -14.19
C PHE A 120 -0.30 -26.75 -14.63
N ALA A 121 -0.98 -26.12 -15.58
CA ALA A 121 -0.75 -24.73 -15.94
C ALA A 121 -1.21 -23.77 -14.83
N GLY A 122 -2.34 -24.08 -14.16
CA GLY A 122 -2.85 -23.35 -13.01
C GLY A 122 -1.87 -23.34 -11.83
N ILE A 123 -1.24 -24.46 -11.51
CA ILE A 123 -0.20 -24.55 -10.47
C ILE A 123 1.00 -23.64 -10.79
N LYS A 124 1.39 -23.54 -12.06
CA LYS A 124 2.47 -22.63 -12.48
C LYS A 124 2.04 -21.16 -12.36
N ALA A 125 0.80 -20.85 -12.74
CA ALA A 125 0.23 -19.52 -12.57
C ALA A 125 0.19 -19.11 -11.10
N ALA A 126 -0.29 -19.98 -10.21
CA ALA A 126 -0.35 -19.73 -8.77
C ALA A 126 1.04 -19.41 -8.19
N LYS A 127 2.09 -20.19 -8.56
CA LYS A 127 3.47 -19.88 -8.16
C LYS A 127 3.93 -18.51 -8.65
N GLY A 128 3.65 -18.17 -9.89
CA GLY A 128 3.97 -16.87 -10.45
C GLY A 128 3.24 -15.73 -9.75
N SER A 129 2.00 -15.96 -9.25
CA SER A 129 1.24 -14.98 -8.46
C SER A 129 1.89 -14.71 -7.11
N ALA A 130 2.45 -15.72 -6.43
CA ALA A 130 3.18 -15.50 -5.17
C ALA A 130 4.42 -14.61 -5.39
N GLU A 131 5.16 -14.79 -6.49
CA GLU A 131 6.28 -13.93 -6.87
C GLU A 131 5.81 -12.50 -7.22
N TYR A 132 4.65 -12.36 -7.87
CA TYR A 132 4.03 -11.06 -8.15
C TYR A 132 3.70 -10.30 -6.86
N TYR A 133 3.12 -10.95 -5.84
CA TYR A 133 2.85 -10.32 -4.56
C TYR A 133 4.12 -9.85 -3.84
N GLN A 134 5.22 -10.62 -3.94
CA GLN A 134 6.51 -10.17 -3.41
C GLN A 134 6.97 -8.87 -4.08
N MET A 135 6.88 -8.78 -5.41
CA MET A 135 7.24 -7.56 -6.14
C MET A 135 6.30 -6.38 -5.79
N MET A 136 5.01 -6.63 -5.57
CA MET A 136 4.06 -5.62 -5.13
C MET A 136 4.38 -5.10 -3.73
N LYS A 137 4.82 -5.98 -2.80
CA LYS A 137 5.32 -5.55 -1.49
C LYS A 137 6.53 -4.62 -1.63
N ASP A 138 7.51 -4.99 -2.46
CA ASP A 138 8.71 -4.18 -2.68
C ASP A 138 8.37 -2.81 -3.31
N LEU A 139 7.36 -2.77 -4.20
CA LEU A 139 6.82 -1.52 -4.76
C LEU A 139 6.14 -0.67 -3.68
N SER A 140 5.38 -1.29 -2.78
CA SER A 140 4.75 -0.62 -1.64
C SER A 140 5.80 -0.03 -0.68
N GLU A 141 6.91 -0.73 -0.42
CA GLU A 141 8.04 -0.21 0.35
C GLU A 141 8.58 1.08 -0.27
N GLN A 142 8.82 1.09 -1.59
CA GLN A 142 9.32 2.30 -2.28
C GLN A 142 8.34 3.47 -2.15
N ASN A 143 7.03 3.21 -2.22
CA ASN A 143 6.01 4.24 -2.06
C ASN A 143 5.96 4.79 -0.63
N VAL A 144 6.07 3.93 0.39
CA VAL A 144 6.13 4.36 1.81
C VAL A 144 7.36 5.23 2.04
N ILE A 145 8.55 4.81 1.56
CA ILE A 145 9.78 5.60 1.68
C ILE A 145 9.60 6.99 1.07
N GLN A 146 9.05 7.07 -0.16
CA GLN A 146 8.83 8.35 -0.84
C GLN A 146 7.88 9.25 -0.05
N GLN A 147 6.74 8.72 0.42
CA GLN A 147 5.75 9.50 1.16
C GLN A 147 6.32 10.03 2.48
N VAL A 148 7.02 9.18 3.24
CA VAL A 148 7.64 9.59 4.50
C VAL A 148 8.71 10.65 4.26
N ALA A 149 9.61 10.46 3.29
CA ALA A 149 10.69 11.41 3.01
C ALA A 149 10.15 12.78 2.58
N VAL A 150 9.16 12.82 1.68
CA VAL A 150 8.53 14.08 1.25
C VAL A 150 7.88 14.81 2.42
N ASN A 151 7.08 14.09 3.24
CA ASN A 151 6.39 14.71 4.37
C ASN A 151 7.36 15.13 5.49
N TYR A 152 8.45 14.40 5.68
CA TYR A 152 9.52 14.75 6.61
C TYR A 152 10.15 16.12 6.27
N TYR A 153 10.55 16.32 5.02
CA TYR A 153 11.10 17.62 4.60
C TYR A 153 10.05 18.75 4.62
N MET A 154 8.78 18.43 4.36
CA MET A 154 7.69 19.41 4.49
C MET A 154 7.55 19.90 5.93
N VAL A 155 7.66 19.01 6.95
CA VAL A 155 7.60 19.42 8.36
C VAL A 155 8.80 20.33 8.70
N ILE A 156 10.02 19.94 8.32
CA ILE A 156 11.23 20.73 8.57
C ILE A 156 11.09 22.14 8.02
N ILE A 157 10.73 22.26 6.74
CA ILE A 157 10.64 23.57 6.08
C ILE A 157 9.47 24.40 6.64
N ASN A 158 8.37 23.80 7.07
CA ASN A 158 7.29 24.55 7.72
C ASN A 158 7.68 25.04 9.12
N ARG A 159 8.53 24.31 9.87
CA ARG A 159 9.14 24.83 11.11
C ARG A 159 10.01 26.05 10.82
N GLU A 160 10.91 25.96 9.82
CA GLU A 160 11.74 27.08 9.44
C GLU A 160 10.92 28.32 9.05
N LYS A 161 9.81 28.15 8.32
CA LYS A 161 8.90 29.25 7.98
C LYS A 161 8.27 29.87 9.25
N LEU A 162 7.89 29.04 10.21
CA LEU A 162 7.33 29.48 11.50
C LEU A 162 8.37 30.28 12.28
N ASP A 163 9.63 29.83 12.33
CA ASP A 163 10.73 30.48 13.05
C ASP A 163 11.12 31.82 12.38
N VAL A 164 11.07 31.93 11.07
CA VAL A 164 11.24 33.19 10.34
C VAL A 164 10.18 34.21 10.77
N VAL A 165 8.90 33.80 10.83
CA VAL A 165 7.82 34.71 11.25
C VAL A 165 7.92 35.06 12.73
N ALA A 166 8.25 34.10 13.61
CA ALA A 166 8.48 34.36 15.03
C ALA A 166 9.62 35.37 15.26
N SER A 167 10.74 35.22 14.53
CA SER A 167 11.85 36.16 14.57
C SER A 167 11.44 37.56 14.07
N ASN A 168 10.57 37.63 13.06
CA ASN A 168 10.03 38.89 12.57
C ASN A 168 9.15 39.58 13.61
N ILE A 169 8.25 38.85 14.27
CA ILE A 169 7.41 39.37 15.36
C ILE A 169 8.28 39.94 16.49
N ALA A 170 9.37 39.26 16.82
CA ALA A 170 10.30 39.77 17.85
C ALA A 170 10.92 41.11 17.43
N ARG A 171 11.38 41.23 16.17
CA ARG A 171 11.94 42.51 15.66
C ARG A 171 10.91 43.63 15.63
N ILE A 172 9.71 43.36 15.14
CA ILE A 172 8.61 44.33 15.11
C ILE A 172 8.24 44.77 16.53
N SER A 173 8.25 43.86 17.50
CA SER A 173 7.94 44.19 18.92
C SER A 173 9.00 45.13 19.54
N GLU A 174 10.28 44.94 19.17
CA GLU A 174 11.32 45.92 19.60
C GLU A 174 11.14 47.26 18.90
N LEU A 175 10.79 47.29 17.63
CA LEU A 175 10.52 48.52 16.89
C LEU A 175 9.27 49.22 17.46
N GLU A 176 8.21 48.49 17.85
CA GLU A 176 7.03 49.04 18.52
C GLU A 176 7.39 49.78 19.81
N LYS A 177 8.25 49.21 20.65
CA LYS A 177 8.69 49.88 21.91
C LYS A 177 9.38 51.23 21.63
N ILE A 178 10.27 51.24 20.60
CA ILE A 178 11.00 52.47 20.24
C ILE A 178 10.03 53.53 19.72
N VAL A 179 9.16 53.19 18.76
CA VAL A 179 8.24 54.15 18.15
C VAL A 179 7.16 54.63 19.16
N ARG A 180 6.71 53.78 20.06
CA ARG A 180 5.80 54.13 21.16
C ARG A 180 6.43 55.16 22.09
N GLY A 181 7.68 54.98 22.51
CA GLY A 181 8.42 55.95 23.31
C GLY A 181 8.63 57.30 22.60
N GLN A 182 8.91 57.25 21.29
CA GLN A 182 9.00 58.46 20.46
C GLN A 182 7.65 59.18 20.33
N TYR A 183 6.54 58.44 20.18
CA TYR A 183 5.20 59.03 20.15
C TYR A 183 4.82 59.68 21.49
N GLU A 184 5.04 59.02 22.59
CA GLU A 184 4.79 59.54 23.95
C GLU A 184 5.62 60.79 24.26
N SER A 185 6.82 60.88 23.66
CA SER A 185 7.69 62.06 23.77
C SER A 185 7.39 63.14 22.72
N GLY A 186 6.38 62.94 21.84
CA GLY A 186 5.99 63.89 20.80
C GLY A 186 6.91 63.91 19.58
N LEU A 187 7.84 62.93 19.44
CA LEU A 187 8.82 62.85 18.39
C LEU A 187 8.34 62.02 17.16
N ALA A 188 7.35 61.15 17.34
CA ALA A 188 6.75 60.34 16.26
C ALA A 188 5.24 60.68 16.12
N LYS A 189 4.71 60.41 14.92
CA LYS A 189 3.29 60.57 14.61
C LYS A 189 2.48 59.37 15.07
N LYS A 190 1.21 59.57 15.47
CA LYS A 190 0.30 58.46 15.78
C LYS A 190 0.19 57.42 14.65
N ILE A 191 0.15 57.89 13.39
CA ILE A 191 0.04 57.03 12.23
C ILE A 191 1.22 56.04 12.12
N ASP A 192 2.41 56.37 12.57
CA ASP A 192 3.58 55.51 12.56
C ASP A 192 3.46 54.38 13.59
N LEU A 193 2.95 54.70 14.80
CA LEU A 193 2.61 53.71 15.81
C LEU A 193 1.50 52.79 15.34
N ASP A 194 0.41 53.34 14.77
CA ASP A 194 -0.71 52.58 14.27
C ASP A 194 -0.30 51.59 13.16
N ARG A 195 0.64 51.99 12.26
CA ARG A 195 1.21 51.10 11.20
C ARG A 195 1.97 49.90 11.79
N ILE A 196 2.78 50.14 12.82
CA ILE A 196 3.51 49.05 13.47
C ILE A 196 2.55 48.08 14.13
N LEU A 197 1.51 48.57 14.82
CA LEU A 197 0.52 47.74 15.48
C LEU A 197 -0.25 46.88 14.50
N VAL A 198 -0.64 47.43 13.32
CA VAL A 198 -1.30 46.70 12.25
C VAL A 198 -0.36 45.64 11.67
N ASN A 199 0.91 45.99 11.38
CA ASN A 199 1.89 45.07 10.87
C ASN A 199 2.13 43.88 11.83
N LYS A 200 2.32 44.21 13.14
CA LYS A 200 2.50 43.19 14.18
C LYS A 200 1.29 42.25 14.27
N SER A 201 0.07 42.78 14.29
CA SER A 201 -1.15 41.98 14.33
C SER A 201 -1.28 41.05 13.12
N ASN A 202 -0.91 41.52 11.91
CA ASN A 202 -0.89 40.71 10.71
C ASN A 202 0.14 39.56 10.81
N GLN A 203 1.33 39.83 11.34
CA GLN A 203 2.37 38.79 11.52
C GLN A 203 2.00 37.77 12.59
N GLU A 204 1.33 38.21 13.68
CA GLU A 204 0.81 37.30 14.71
C GLU A 204 -0.30 36.40 14.15
N ALA A 205 -1.18 36.92 13.30
CA ALA A 205 -2.19 36.12 12.59
C ALA A 205 -1.54 35.10 11.63
N GLN A 206 -0.52 35.51 10.89
CA GLN A 206 0.24 34.62 10.00
C GLN A 206 0.97 33.54 10.79
N HIS A 207 1.56 33.86 11.93
CA HIS A 207 2.20 32.88 12.82
C HIS A 207 1.21 31.79 13.27
N GLU A 208 0.00 32.17 13.68
CA GLU A 208 -1.03 31.22 14.10
C GLU A 208 -1.53 30.35 12.95
N GLU A 209 -1.57 30.87 11.72
CA GLU A 209 -1.89 30.10 10.52
C GLU A 209 -0.81 29.06 10.23
N LEU A 210 0.46 29.48 10.22
CA LEU A 210 1.59 28.59 10.00
C LEU A 210 1.73 27.52 11.08
N ARG A 211 1.46 27.86 12.35
CA ARG A 211 1.45 26.91 13.46
C ARG A 211 0.42 25.80 13.23
N ARG A 212 -0.80 26.17 12.81
CA ARG A 212 -1.85 25.18 12.46
C ARG A 212 -1.46 24.33 11.28
N ALA A 213 -0.86 24.93 10.25
CA ALA A 213 -0.36 24.23 9.08
C ALA A 213 0.75 23.23 9.46
N LEU A 214 1.67 23.62 10.35
CA LEU A 214 2.72 22.73 10.86
C LEU A 214 2.13 21.54 11.61
N THR A 215 1.20 21.76 12.54
CA THR A 215 0.53 20.66 13.26
C THR A 215 -0.16 19.68 12.30
N HIS A 216 -0.85 20.21 11.28
CA HIS A 216 -1.44 19.37 10.24
C HIS A 216 -0.40 18.55 9.51
N GLN A 217 0.75 19.15 9.15
CA GLN A 217 1.82 18.47 8.44
C GLN A 217 2.52 17.41 9.30
N GLU A 218 2.70 17.68 10.60
CA GLU A 218 3.22 16.70 11.56
C GLU A 218 2.27 15.50 11.71
N ASN A 219 0.97 15.74 11.78
CA ASN A 219 -0.02 14.67 11.81
C ASN A 219 -0.02 13.85 10.51
N LEU A 220 0.21 14.48 9.37
CA LEU A 220 0.32 13.79 8.08
C LEU A 220 1.58 12.92 8.02
N LEU A 221 2.71 13.40 8.54
CA LEU A 221 3.94 12.60 8.68
C LEU A 221 3.70 11.38 9.57
N LYS A 222 3.09 11.57 10.75
CA LYS A 222 2.72 10.46 11.65
C LYS A 222 1.81 9.44 10.98
N TYR A 223 0.82 9.90 10.22
CA TYR A 223 -0.06 9.04 9.44
C TYR A 223 0.69 8.17 8.44
N TYR A 224 1.63 8.75 7.68
CA TYR A 224 2.43 7.95 6.72
C TYR A 224 3.44 7.01 7.39
N MET A 225 3.80 7.30 8.64
CA MET A 225 4.63 6.42 9.47
C MET A 225 3.82 5.34 10.21
N ASP A 226 2.48 5.42 10.18
CA ASP A 226 1.61 4.63 11.07
C ASP A 226 1.94 4.82 12.57
N MET A 227 2.29 6.06 12.95
CA MET A 227 2.58 6.46 14.32
C MET A 227 1.31 7.04 14.97
N PRO A 228 1.06 6.81 16.28
CA PRO A 228 -0.06 7.43 16.98
C PRO A 228 -0.04 8.95 16.86
N ILE A 229 -1.20 9.56 16.59
CA ILE A 229 -1.30 11.01 16.34
C ILE A 229 -0.98 11.85 17.59
N ASP A 230 -1.21 11.30 18.77
CA ASP A 230 -0.96 11.91 20.08
C ASP A 230 0.51 11.79 20.53
N GLU A 231 1.33 11.01 19.84
CA GLU A 231 2.77 10.91 20.13
C GLU A 231 3.49 12.19 19.69
N GLU A 232 4.33 12.76 20.54
CA GLU A 232 5.13 13.94 20.21
C GLU A 232 6.37 13.55 19.41
N ILE A 233 6.59 14.21 18.28
CA ILE A 233 7.79 14.03 17.45
C ILE A 233 8.72 15.24 17.59
N ALA A 234 9.99 14.98 17.89
CA ALA A 234 11.06 15.97 17.78
C ALA A 234 11.86 15.66 16.50
N LEU A 235 11.93 16.62 15.59
CA LEU A 235 12.80 16.53 14.42
C LEU A 235 14.08 17.35 14.67
N PRO A 236 15.22 16.99 14.10
CA PRO A 236 16.45 17.75 14.25
C PRO A 236 16.29 19.16 13.69
N GLU A 237 16.91 20.13 14.35
CA GLU A 237 17.20 21.42 13.72
C GLU A 237 18.24 21.18 12.63
N LEU A 238 17.80 20.89 11.44
CA LEU A 238 18.69 20.78 10.31
C LEU A 238 19.12 22.19 9.89
N ALA A 239 20.40 22.48 10.02
CA ALA A 239 20.94 23.68 9.41
C ALA A 239 20.63 23.63 7.91
N LEU A 240 19.92 24.66 7.38
CA LEU A 240 19.57 24.77 5.95
C LEU A 240 20.80 24.58 5.05
N GLU A 241 22.00 24.91 5.56
CA GLU A 241 23.28 24.70 4.90
C GLU A 241 23.70 23.22 4.78
N GLU A 242 23.26 22.34 5.70
CA GLU A 242 23.50 20.89 5.57
C GLU A 242 22.57 20.27 4.53
N LEU A 243 21.32 20.73 4.50
CA LEU A 243 20.39 20.38 3.44
C LEU A 243 20.93 20.77 2.06
N GLU A 244 21.61 21.91 1.95
CA GLU A 244 22.18 22.38 0.71
C GLU A 244 23.45 21.59 0.31
N ARG A 245 24.31 21.19 1.26
CA ARG A 245 25.54 20.43 0.97
C ARG A 245 25.27 19.02 0.43
N SER A 246 24.20 18.37 0.85
CA SER A 246 23.79 17.05 0.32
C SER A 246 23.37 17.12 -1.15
N THR A 247 23.07 18.34 -1.67
CA THR A 247 22.60 18.58 -3.04
C THR A 247 23.64 18.34 -4.13
N GLN A 248 24.94 18.39 -3.81
CA GLN A 248 26.01 18.28 -4.81
C GLN A 248 26.30 16.84 -5.25
N LEU A 249 25.85 15.83 -4.49
CA LEU A 249 26.11 14.42 -4.76
C LEU A 249 25.13 13.79 -5.75
N ALA A 250 23.91 14.32 -5.89
CA ALA A 250 22.85 13.74 -6.73
C ALA A 250 23.03 13.96 -8.24
N ALA A 251 24.00 14.78 -8.67
CA ALA A 251 24.17 15.16 -10.08
C ALA A 251 24.94 14.13 -10.95
N THR A 252 25.52 13.09 -10.37
CA THR A 252 26.25 12.04 -11.11
C THR A 252 25.27 10.99 -11.64
N ALA A 253 24.82 11.20 -12.87
CA ALA A 253 23.84 10.37 -13.55
C ALA A 253 24.41 9.03 -14.00
N SER A 254 24.05 7.93 -13.35
CA SER A 254 24.05 6.63 -14.02
C SER A 254 22.81 6.53 -14.90
N LYS A 255 22.98 6.12 -16.17
CA LYS A 255 21.84 5.81 -17.05
C LYS A 255 21.21 4.49 -16.57
N HIS A 256 20.09 4.56 -15.85
CA HIS A 256 19.31 3.38 -15.54
C HIS A 256 18.44 3.00 -16.75
N GLN A 257 18.32 1.71 -16.99
CA GLN A 257 17.40 1.21 -18.02
C GLN A 257 16.00 1.08 -17.41
N VAL A 258 14.97 1.54 -18.11
CA VAL A 258 13.57 1.44 -17.65
C VAL A 258 13.16 0.01 -17.29
N GLN A 259 13.79 -0.97 -17.95
CA GLN A 259 13.55 -2.40 -17.71
C GLN A 259 13.95 -2.85 -16.29
N ASP A 260 14.86 -2.13 -15.63
CA ASP A 260 15.34 -2.45 -14.29
C ASP A 260 14.41 -1.89 -13.20
N LEU A 261 13.50 -0.98 -13.57
CA LEU A 261 12.56 -0.37 -12.64
C LEU A 261 11.48 -1.37 -12.21
N LEU A 262 11.19 -1.39 -10.92
CA LEU A 262 10.25 -2.33 -10.32
C LEU A 262 8.85 -2.19 -10.91
N ASP A 263 8.40 -0.96 -11.20
CA ASP A 263 7.11 -0.68 -11.84
C ASP A 263 6.99 -1.38 -13.21
N TYR A 264 8.06 -1.38 -14.00
CA TYR A 264 8.11 -2.10 -15.29
C TYR A 264 8.14 -3.61 -15.09
N GLN A 265 8.93 -4.10 -14.13
CA GLN A 265 9.07 -5.52 -13.83
C GLN A 265 7.76 -6.14 -13.32
N VAL A 266 6.98 -5.42 -12.51
CA VAL A 266 5.65 -5.83 -12.05
C VAL A 266 4.72 -6.08 -13.24
N LEU A 267 4.68 -5.19 -14.23
CA LEU A 267 3.88 -5.39 -15.45
C LEU A 267 4.37 -6.56 -16.30
N LYS A 268 5.69 -6.76 -16.39
CA LYS A 268 6.25 -7.95 -17.07
C LYS A 268 5.88 -9.24 -16.35
N LYS A 269 5.82 -9.23 -15.02
CA LYS A 269 5.34 -10.38 -14.24
C LYS A 269 3.85 -10.62 -14.47
N GLN A 270 3.05 -9.58 -14.56
CA GLN A 270 1.63 -9.68 -14.91
C GLN A 270 1.42 -10.24 -16.33
N GLU A 271 2.25 -9.86 -17.30
CA GLU A 271 2.25 -10.45 -18.63
C GLU A 271 2.53 -11.97 -18.59
N GLU A 272 3.51 -12.38 -17.78
CA GLU A 272 3.83 -13.81 -17.58
C GLU A 272 2.63 -14.58 -16.99
N LEU A 273 1.93 -14.01 -16.00
CA LEU A 273 0.72 -14.62 -15.43
C LEU A 273 -0.38 -14.81 -16.47
N LEU A 274 -0.62 -13.80 -17.32
CA LEU A 274 -1.56 -13.90 -18.43
C LEU A 274 -1.14 -14.98 -19.46
N GLN A 275 0.17 -15.19 -19.67
CA GLN A 275 0.68 -16.28 -20.50
C GLN A 275 0.37 -17.65 -19.87
N TYR A 276 0.47 -17.80 -18.54
CA TYR A 276 0.07 -19.02 -17.85
C TYR A 276 -1.45 -19.24 -17.93
N GLU A 277 -2.25 -18.20 -17.76
CA GLU A 277 -3.70 -18.29 -17.97
C GLU A 277 -4.03 -18.79 -19.38
N ARG A 278 -3.43 -18.20 -20.40
CA ARG A 278 -3.59 -18.65 -21.80
C ARG A 278 -3.18 -20.12 -21.97
N LYS A 279 -2.08 -20.56 -21.34
CA LYS A 279 -1.66 -21.96 -21.34
C LYS A 279 -2.69 -22.87 -20.67
N ALA A 280 -3.31 -22.41 -19.58
CA ALA A 280 -4.39 -23.14 -18.90
C ALA A 280 -5.61 -23.26 -19.80
N ARG A 281 -6.05 -22.16 -20.46
CA ARG A 281 -7.16 -22.19 -21.45
C ARG A 281 -6.89 -23.13 -22.63
N ARG A 282 -5.65 -23.15 -23.12
CA ARG A 282 -5.23 -24.14 -24.13
C ARG A 282 -5.22 -25.56 -23.59
N GLY A 283 -4.96 -25.73 -22.29
CA GLY A 283 -5.02 -27.00 -21.57
C GLY A 283 -6.41 -27.67 -21.64
N GLU A 284 -7.49 -26.88 -21.75
CA GLU A 284 -8.87 -27.39 -21.86
C GLU A 284 -9.15 -28.22 -23.13
N TYR A 285 -8.31 -28.14 -24.14
CA TYR A 285 -8.39 -29.01 -25.35
C TYR A 285 -7.82 -30.42 -25.16
N PHE A 286 -7.04 -30.64 -24.12
CA PHE A 286 -6.39 -31.90 -23.86
C PHE A 286 -7.30 -32.83 -23.09
N PRO A 287 -7.18 -34.14 -23.28
CA PRO A 287 -7.87 -35.10 -22.44
C PRO A 287 -7.54 -34.93 -20.98
N THR A 288 -8.50 -35.27 -20.10
CA THR A 288 -8.26 -35.43 -18.68
C THR A 288 -8.40 -36.86 -18.26
N LEU A 289 -7.54 -37.32 -17.36
CA LEU A 289 -7.56 -38.66 -16.78
C LEU A 289 -7.70 -38.55 -15.26
N SER A 290 -8.73 -39.17 -14.71
CA SER A 290 -8.92 -39.28 -13.25
C SER A 290 -9.02 -40.76 -12.82
N LEU A 291 -8.59 -41.00 -11.59
CA LEU A 291 -8.88 -42.20 -10.82
C LEU A 291 -10.06 -41.88 -9.92
N ASP A 292 -11.14 -42.65 -10.05
CA ASP A 292 -12.32 -42.58 -9.22
C ASP A 292 -12.49 -43.90 -8.48
N ALA A 293 -12.67 -43.86 -7.17
CA ALA A 293 -13.02 -45.00 -6.36
C ALA A 293 -14.23 -44.61 -5.47
N ASN A 294 -15.21 -45.51 -5.41
CA ASN A 294 -16.37 -45.31 -4.56
C ASN A 294 -16.69 -46.56 -3.75
N TYR A 295 -17.19 -46.33 -2.56
CA TYR A 295 -17.84 -47.33 -1.72
C TYR A 295 -19.21 -46.79 -1.31
N VAL A 296 -20.25 -47.56 -1.55
CA VAL A 296 -21.64 -47.18 -1.30
C VAL A 296 -22.26 -48.19 -0.38
N PHE A 297 -22.81 -47.74 0.75
CA PHE A 297 -23.62 -48.54 1.65
C PHE A 297 -25.07 -48.09 1.50
N ASN A 298 -25.94 -49.04 1.14
CA ASN A 298 -27.37 -48.84 0.96
C ASN A 298 -28.16 -49.56 2.04
N THR A 299 -29.18 -48.90 2.55
CA THR A 299 -30.19 -49.47 3.45
C THR A 299 -31.57 -49.17 2.88
N GLN A 300 -32.37 -50.17 2.64
CA GLN A 300 -33.72 -50.03 2.13
C GLN A 300 -34.76 -50.63 3.11
N SER A 301 -35.86 -49.91 3.31
CA SER A 301 -36.93 -50.35 4.22
C SER A 301 -38.28 -49.78 3.79
N ASN A 302 -39.39 -50.53 4.09
CA ASN A 302 -40.74 -50.00 3.90
C ASN A 302 -41.20 -49.07 5.02
N LYS A 303 -40.42 -48.95 6.12
CA LYS A 303 -40.66 -48.06 7.25
C LYS A 303 -39.46 -47.16 7.47
N LEU A 304 -39.69 -46.01 8.09
CA LEU A 304 -38.60 -45.04 8.37
C LEU A 304 -37.52 -45.63 9.32
N ASN A 305 -37.80 -46.75 10.00
CA ASN A 305 -36.80 -47.43 10.82
C ASN A 305 -35.76 -48.16 9.95
N LEU A 306 -34.72 -47.40 9.50
CA LEU A 306 -33.66 -47.84 8.62
C LEU A 306 -32.65 -48.80 9.29
N TYR A 307 -32.64 -48.87 10.63
CA TYR A 307 -31.73 -49.73 11.42
C TYR A 307 -32.41 -50.98 11.98
N SER A 308 -33.60 -51.31 11.49
CA SER A 308 -34.30 -52.52 11.93
C SER A 308 -33.68 -53.78 11.31
N SER A 309 -33.82 -54.91 11.97
CA SER A 309 -33.40 -56.24 11.46
C SER A 309 -34.06 -56.62 10.12
N ASN A 310 -35.19 -55.98 9.78
CA ASN A 310 -35.94 -56.20 8.53
C ASN A 310 -35.54 -55.22 7.40
N ALA A 311 -34.55 -54.32 7.63
CA ALA A 311 -34.01 -53.48 6.55
C ALA A 311 -33.07 -54.29 5.67
N LEU A 312 -33.16 -54.05 4.36
CA LEU A 312 -32.29 -54.69 3.40
C LEU A 312 -31.01 -53.84 3.30
N ASN A 313 -29.89 -54.36 3.79
CA ASN A 313 -28.59 -53.72 3.74
C ASN A 313 -27.73 -54.40 2.67
N PHE A 314 -27.09 -53.60 1.84
CA PHE A 314 -26.10 -54.08 0.85
C PHE A 314 -25.10 -52.99 0.54
N ASP A 315 -23.92 -53.39 0.22
CA ASP A 315 -22.81 -52.47 -0.16
C ASP A 315 -22.33 -52.79 -1.58
N MET A 316 -21.72 -51.78 -2.17
CA MET A 316 -21.05 -51.89 -3.47
C MET A 316 -19.81 -51.04 -3.50
N SER A 317 -18.81 -51.45 -4.23
CA SER A 317 -17.60 -50.68 -4.48
C SER A 317 -17.17 -50.75 -5.94
N ALA A 318 -16.57 -49.67 -6.43
CA ALA A 318 -15.99 -49.63 -7.78
C ALA A 318 -14.74 -48.80 -7.79
N ILE A 319 -13.76 -49.22 -8.57
CA ILE A 319 -12.57 -48.43 -8.92
C ILE A 319 -12.57 -48.28 -10.42
N SER A 320 -12.43 -47.04 -10.91
CA SER A 320 -12.46 -46.75 -12.35
C SER A 320 -11.42 -45.71 -12.74
N LEU A 321 -10.87 -45.84 -13.92
CA LEU A 321 -10.13 -44.80 -14.60
C LEU A 321 -11.06 -44.14 -15.61
N ARG A 322 -11.22 -42.81 -15.43
CA ARG A 322 -12.08 -42.04 -16.31
C ARG A 322 -11.24 -41.17 -17.23
N LEU A 323 -11.31 -41.44 -18.52
CA LEU A 323 -10.73 -40.61 -19.57
C LEU A 323 -11.82 -39.75 -20.20
N SER A 324 -11.69 -38.43 -20.11
CA SER A 324 -12.60 -37.49 -20.75
C SER A 324 -11.88 -36.71 -21.85
N ILE A 325 -12.39 -36.82 -23.08
CA ILE A 325 -11.83 -36.18 -24.28
C ILE A 325 -12.87 -35.17 -24.80
N PRO A 326 -12.62 -33.87 -24.69
CA PRO A 326 -13.56 -32.89 -25.21
C PRO A 326 -13.45 -32.78 -26.74
N ILE A 327 -14.50 -33.20 -27.48
CA ILE A 327 -14.52 -33.20 -28.93
C ILE A 327 -15.05 -31.89 -29.51
N PHE A 328 -16.18 -31.41 -29.00
CA PHE A 328 -16.82 -30.19 -29.48
C PHE A 328 -17.57 -29.47 -28.33
N ASP A 329 -17.44 -28.15 -28.24
CA ASP A 329 -18.00 -27.30 -27.19
C ASP A 329 -18.69 -26.03 -27.74
N GLY A 330 -19.09 -26.02 -28.99
CA GLY A 330 -19.70 -24.87 -29.63
C GLY A 330 -18.74 -23.68 -29.79
N PHE A 331 -17.42 -23.93 -29.92
CA PHE A 331 -16.33 -22.92 -30.03
C PHE A 331 -16.06 -22.11 -28.79
N ALA A 332 -16.61 -22.47 -27.61
CA ALA A 332 -16.41 -21.75 -26.37
C ALA A 332 -14.93 -21.67 -25.98
N LYS A 333 -14.16 -22.74 -26.05
CA LYS A 333 -12.72 -22.77 -25.79
C LYS A 333 -11.93 -21.86 -26.73
N ARG A 334 -12.27 -21.85 -28.02
CA ARG A 334 -11.65 -20.93 -28.98
C ARG A 334 -11.85 -19.49 -28.63
N SER A 335 -13.07 -19.12 -28.18
CA SER A 335 -13.39 -17.76 -27.76
C SER A 335 -12.65 -17.38 -26.48
N ARG A 336 -12.53 -18.27 -25.49
CA ARG A 336 -11.74 -18.04 -24.25
C ARG A 336 -10.26 -17.84 -24.55
N ILE A 337 -9.66 -18.60 -25.46
CA ILE A 337 -8.27 -18.39 -25.88
C ILE A 337 -8.10 -17.03 -26.59
N ARG A 338 -9.04 -16.64 -27.46
CA ARG A 338 -9.00 -15.32 -28.10
C ARG A 338 -9.10 -14.18 -27.07
N GLN A 339 -9.91 -14.34 -26.03
CA GLN A 339 -9.96 -13.38 -24.91
C GLN A 339 -8.60 -13.25 -24.23
N SER A 340 -7.94 -14.37 -23.91
CA SER A 340 -6.58 -14.36 -23.35
C SER A 340 -5.54 -13.74 -24.30
N ASP A 341 -5.65 -13.97 -25.62
CA ASP A 341 -4.78 -13.32 -26.61
C ASP A 341 -5.00 -11.80 -26.70
N ILE A 342 -6.24 -11.33 -26.49
CA ILE A 342 -6.56 -9.91 -26.39
C ILE A 342 -6.00 -9.31 -25.08
N ALA A 343 -6.14 -10.02 -23.96
CA ALA A 343 -5.58 -9.59 -22.68
C ALA A 343 -4.05 -9.44 -22.76
N LEU A 344 -3.35 -10.37 -23.41
CA LEU A 344 -1.92 -10.27 -23.64
C LEU A 344 -1.52 -9.10 -24.55
N ARG A 345 -2.33 -8.75 -25.51
CA ARG A 345 -2.09 -7.53 -26.32
C ARG A 345 -2.31 -6.27 -25.51
N LYS A 346 -3.34 -6.23 -24.66
CA LYS A 346 -3.60 -5.09 -23.77
C LYS A 346 -2.42 -4.85 -22.82
N ILE A 347 -1.97 -5.86 -22.10
CA ILE A 347 -0.82 -5.71 -21.20
C ILE A 347 0.46 -5.30 -21.94
N GLY A 348 0.64 -5.73 -23.19
CA GLY A 348 1.74 -5.29 -24.05
C GLY A 348 1.70 -3.78 -24.32
N GLU A 349 0.51 -3.22 -24.56
CA GLU A 349 0.33 -1.76 -24.69
C GLU A 349 0.53 -1.04 -23.36
N ASP A 350 0.07 -1.63 -22.23
CA ASP A 350 0.29 -1.06 -20.90
C ASP A 350 1.78 -1.00 -20.56
N ILE A 351 2.56 -2.05 -20.86
CA ILE A 351 4.02 -2.10 -20.70
C ILE A 351 4.70 -1.00 -21.52
N ARG A 352 4.28 -0.85 -22.78
CA ARG A 352 4.82 0.21 -23.66
C ARG A 352 4.52 1.61 -23.12
N ASN A 353 3.27 1.84 -22.73
CA ASN A 353 2.83 3.11 -22.16
C ASN A 353 3.54 3.44 -20.85
N THR A 354 3.62 2.48 -19.93
CA THR A 354 4.34 2.65 -18.66
C THR A 354 5.83 2.87 -18.90
N GLY A 355 6.45 2.14 -19.83
CA GLY A 355 7.83 2.37 -20.21
C GLY A 355 8.09 3.81 -20.68
N ASN A 356 7.23 4.35 -21.54
CA ASN A 356 7.31 5.74 -21.98
C ASN A 356 7.07 6.74 -20.82
N SER A 357 6.12 6.45 -19.94
CA SER A 357 5.84 7.28 -18.76
C SER A 357 7.01 7.32 -17.79
N LEU A 358 7.65 6.19 -17.53
CA LEU A 358 8.83 6.10 -16.66
C LEU A 358 10.04 6.85 -17.26
N MET A 359 10.25 6.75 -18.59
CA MET A 359 11.28 7.53 -19.28
C MET A 359 11.01 9.03 -19.14
N MET A 360 9.78 9.46 -19.38
CA MET A 360 9.34 10.85 -19.21
C MET A 360 9.53 11.32 -17.77
N ALA A 361 9.11 10.51 -16.78
CA ALA A 361 9.25 10.83 -15.35
C ALA A 361 10.73 11.01 -14.97
N SER A 362 11.61 10.13 -15.42
CA SER A 362 13.07 10.23 -15.15
C SER A 362 13.69 11.47 -15.77
N GLU A 363 13.34 11.80 -17.02
CA GLU A 363 13.85 13.01 -17.68
C GLU A 363 13.33 14.28 -17.00
N ASN A 364 12.03 14.31 -16.66
CA ASN A 364 11.43 15.44 -15.95
C ASN A 364 12.05 15.62 -14.56
N ALA A 365 12.25 14.54 -13.80
CA ALA A 365 12.89 14.60 -12.47
C ALA A 365 14.33 15.12 -12.57
N ALA A 366 15.12 14.66 -13.56
CA ALA A 366 16.47 15.15 -13.78
C ALA A 366 16.51 16.64 -14.13
N ASN A 367 15.58 17.10 -14.97
CA ASN A 367 15.43 18.52 -15.32
C ASN A 367 14.97 19.35 -14.11
N GLN A 368 14.05 18.80 -13.29
CA GLN A 368 13.56 19.48 -12.08
C GLN A 368 14.69 19.66 -11.06
N VAL A 369 15.51 18.65 -10.79
CA VAL A 369 16.67 18.76 -9.90
C VAL A 369 17.63 19.86 -10.40
N ARG A 370 17.95 19.87 -11.71
CA ARG A 370 18.83 20.89 -12.29
C ARG A 370 18.26 22.30 -12.18
N SER A 371 16.96 22.46 -12.42
CA SER A 371 16.27 23.76 -12.32
C SER A 371 16.16 24.22 -10.87
N SER A 372 15.73 23.33 -9.97
CA SER A 372 15.56 23.64 -8.54
C SER A 372 16.91 24.02 -7.89
N SER A 373 18.00 23.34 -8.23
CA SER A 373 19.34 23.67 -7.73
C SER A 373 19.74 25.12 -8.09
N LYS A 374 19.48 25.55 -9.32
CA LYS A 374 19.73 26.96 -9.72
C LYS A 374 18.80 27.92 -8.97
N THR A 375 17.55 27.55 -8.77
CA THR A 375 16.59 28.36 -8.02
C THR A 375 17.04 28.52 -6.57
N VAL A 376 17.51 27.46 -5.91
CA VAL A 376 18.05 27.52 -4.53
C VAL A 376 19.22 28.51 -4.48
N ALA A 377 20.20 28.41 -5.40
CA ALA A 377 21.33 29.32 -5.42
C ALA A 377 20.92 30.80 -5.62
N ASN A 378 19.96 31.05 -6.52
CA ASN A 378 19.45 32.40 -6.76
C ASN A 378 18.68 32.96 -5.56
N GLN A 379 17.79 32.14 -4.94
CA GLN A 379 17.01 32.59 -3.78
C GLN A 379 17.89 32.80 -2.55
N LYS A 380 18.94 32.01 -2.38
CA LYS A 380 19.97 32.25 -1.36
C LYS A 380 20.65 33.61 -1.53
N ALA A 381 21.08 33.92 -2.73
CA ALA A 381 21.71 35.23 -3.04
C ALA A 381 20.72 36.38 -2.80
N ASN A 382 19.45 36.23 -3.21
CA ASN A 382 18.41 37.22 -2.96
C ASN A 382 18.15 37.42 -1.46
N MET A 383 18.10 36.31 -0.68
CA MET A 383 17.93 36.38 0.77
C MET A 383 19.08 37.15 1.44
N HIS A 384 20.33 36.89 1.05
CA HIS A 384 21.47 37.64 1.58
C HIS A 384 21.40 39.12 1.21
N LEU A 385 21.06 39.46 -0.06
CA LEU A 385 20.89 40.85 -0.48
C LEU A 385 19.76 41.56 0.30
N ALA A 386 18.60 40.89 0.49
CA ALA A 386 17.51 41.44 1.27
C ALA A 386 17.92 41.69 2.73
N MET A 387 18.71 40.78 3.33
CA MET A 387 19.29 40.99 4.66
C MET A 387 20.18 42.19 4.73
N ASP A 388 21.08 42.39 3.77
CA ASP A 388 21.98 43.55 3.71
C ASP A 388 21.18 44.86 3.55
N VAL A 389 20.16 44.88 2.69
CA VAL A 389 19.23 46.01 2.51
C VAL A 389 18.51 46.32 3.82
N PHE A 390 17.96 45.31 4.48
CA PHE A 390 17.26 45.47 5.77
C PHE A 390 18.20 46.07 6.84
N LEU A 391 19.38 45.49 7.02
CA LEU A 391 20.36 45.99 8.02
C LEU A 391 20.81 47.43 7.71
N SER A 392 21.02 47.78 6.48
CA SER A 392 21.37 49.13 6.04
C SER A 392 20.23 50.12 6.31
N THR A 393 18.99 49.73 5.94
CA THR A 393 17.79 50.56 6.17
C THR A 393 17.51 50.73 7.66
N GLN A 394 17.70 49.68 8.46
CA GLN A 394 17.54 49.72 9.91
C GLN A 394 18.54 50.71 10.54
N ASN A 395 19.81 50.70 10.09
CA ASN A 395 20.81 51.62 10.56
C ASN A 395 20.50 53.09 10.15
N ASN A 396 20.06 53.30 8.90
CA ASN A 396 19.63 54.59 8.40
C ASN A 396 18.42 55.13 9.17
N TYR A 397 17.43 54.27 9.48
CA TYR A 397 16.26 54.65 10.29
C TYR A 397 16.68 55.10 11.71
N ARG A 398 17.58 54.36 12.37
CA ARG A 398 18.11 54.73 13.69
C ARG A 398 18.83 56.08 13.68
N ASN A 399 19.44 56.46 12.58
CA ASN A 399 20.12 57.76 12.41
C ASN A 399 19.23 58.85 11.79
N GLY A 400 17.92 58.58 11.60
CA GLY A 400 16.97 59.53 11.03
C GLY A 400 17.11 59.76 9.51
N LEU A 401 17.84 58.89 8.81
CA LEU A 401 18.12 58.98 7.37
C LEU A 401 17.15 58.17 6.51
N ALA A 402 16.34 57.32 7.11
CA ALA A 402 15.27 56.56 6.44
C ALA A 402 13.95 56.71 7.19
N THR A 403 12.83 56.53 6.52
CA THR A 403 11.51 56.56 7.12
C THR A 403 11.13 55.20 7.74
N LEU A 404 10.14 55.18 8.65
CA LEU A 404 9.58 53.92 9.15
C LEU A 404 9.01 53.06 8.05
N THR A 405 8.40 53.67 7.03
CA THR A 405 7.86 52.96 5.87
C THR A 405 8.94 52.22 5.10
N ASP A 406 10.13 52.83 4.88
CA ASP A 406 11.27 52.21 4.24
C ASP A 406 11.74 50.97 5.05
N LEU A 407 11.81 51.10 6.39
CA LEU A 407 12.21 49.98 7.25
C LEU A 407 11.21 48.82 7.21
N LEU A 408 9.92 49.09 7.29
CA LEU A 408 8.87 48.07 7.24
C LEU A 408 8.83 47.38 5.86
N ASN A 409 9.09 48.12 4.79
CA ASN A 409 9.18 47.52 3.44
C ASN A 409 10.40 46.62 3.33
N ALA A 410 11.59 47.05 3.77
CA ALA A 410 12.80 46.23 3.75
C ALA A 410 12.67 44.97 4.61
N GLU A 411 11.97 45.06 5.75
CA GLU A 411 11.66 43.90 6.61
C GLU A 411 10.71 42.92 5.91
N SER A 412 9.67 43.43 5.27
CA SER A 412 8.72 42.59 4.49
C SER A 412 9.43 41.87 3.34
N GLU A 413 10.32 42.57 2.60
CA GLU A 413 11.11 41.98 1.52
C GLU A 413 12.07 40.90 2.04
N LEU A 414 12.68 41.09 3.20
CA LEU A 414 13.52 40.07 3.84
C LEU A 414 12.73 38.81 4.18
N VAL A 415 11.55 38.95 4.80
CA VAL A 415 10.69 37.81 5.15
C VAL A 415 10.25 37.06 3.89
N VAL A 416 9.87 37.77 2.82
CA VAL A 416 9.53 37.16 1.53
C VAL A 416 10.73 36.43 0.93
N ALA A 417 11.93 36.99 0.98
CA ALA A 417 13.14 36.36 0.46
C ALA A 417 13.53 35.10 1.24
N GLN A 418 13.41 35.12 2.59
CA GLN A 418 13.65 33.96 3.45
C GLN A 418 12.65 32.82 3.15
N ASN A 419 11.36 33.15 3.06
CA ASN A 419 10.33 32.16 2.70
C ASN A 419 10.54 31.58 1.30
N SER A 420 10.94 32.40 0.31
CA SER A 420 11.23 31.96 -1.05
C SER A 420 12.45 31.02 -1.10
N TYR A 421 13.46 31.27 -0.28
CA TYR A 421 14.61 30.37 -0.15
C TYR A 421 14.19 29.01 0.49
N ASN A 422 13.41 29.04 1.57
CA ASN A 422 12.90 27.83 2.23
C ASN A 422 12.05 26.99 1.26
N GLU A 423 11.19 27.62 0.47
CA GLU A 423 10.37 26.94 -0.53
C GLU A 423 11.21 26.36 -1.68
N ALA A 424 12.22 27.10 -2.16
CA ALA A 424 13.13 26.61 -3.17
C ALA A 424 13.90 25.37 -2.68
N LEU A 425 14.31 25.35 -1.42
CA LEU A 425 15.01 24.24 -0.80
C LEU A 425 14.11 23.00 -0.66
N LEU A 426 12.85 23.19 -0.23
CA LEU A 426 11.86 22.12 -0.20
C LEU A 426 11.63 21.50 -1.59
N ASN A 427 11.38 22.34 -2.59
CA ASN A 427 11.14 21.91 -3.97
C ASN A 427 12.36 21.16 -4.54
N PHE A 428 13.56 21.55 -4.13
CA PHE A 428 14.78 20.84 -4.51
C PHE A 428 14.84 19.45 -3.84
N LYS A 429 14.56 19.34 -2.53
CA LYS A 429 14.55 18.06 -1.82
C LYS A 429 13.50 17.08 -2.36
N ILE A 430 12.31 17.57 -2.69
CA ILE A 430 11.28 16.76 -3.34
C ILE A 430 11.77 16.28 -4.72
N ALA A 431 12.42 17.16 -5.51
CA ALA A 431 12.96 16.78 -6.81
C ALA A 431 14.08 15.72 -6.70
N GLU A 432 14.92 15.75 -5.66
CA GLU A 432 15.91 14.70 -5.38
C GLU A 432 15.26 13.35 -5.07
N ILE A 433 14.21 13.35 -4.23
CA ILE A 433 13.43 12.13 -3.90
C ILE A 433 12.79 11.56 -5.17
N ASP A 434 12.16 12.41 -5.98
CA ASP A 434 11.52 11.99 -7.23
C ASP A 434 12.53 11.45 -8.23
N LEU A 435 13.74 12.03 -8.30
CA LEU A 435 14.81 11.52 -9.13
C LEU A 435 15.28 10.14 -8.65
N ALA A 436 15.53 9.98 -7.36
CA ALA A 436 15.91 8.69 -6.77
C ALA A 436 14.81 7.62 -7.02
N ARG A 437 13.52 7.98 -6.88
CA ARG A 437 12.40 7.09 -7.19
C ARG A 437 12.36 6.70 -8.67
N SER A 438 12.53 7.68 -9.57
CA SER A 438 12.50 7.47 -11.02
C SER A 438 13.67 6.63 -11.55
N ARG A 439 14.74 6.49 -10.76
CA ARG A 439 15.90 5.64 -11.04
C ARG A 439 15.86 4.29 -10.33
N GLY A 440 14.89 4.06 -9.46
CA GLY A 440 14.83 2.86 -8.61
C GLY A 440 15.80 2.87 -7.44
N GLU A 441 16.39 4.04 -7.13
CA GLU A 441 17.41 4.23 -6.09
C GLU A 441 16.81 4.82 -4.80
N ILE A 442 15.48 4.76 -4.60
CA ILE A 442 14.80 5.40 -3.47
C ILE A 442 15.35 4.95 -2.11
N LYS A 443 15.87 3.73 -2.01
CA LYS A 443 16.48 3.19 -0.78
C LYS A 443 17.80 3.89 -0.41
N SER A 444 18.45 4.58 -1.34
CA SER A 444 19.69 5.32 -1.05
C SER A 444 19.46 6.65 -0.31
N ILE A 445 18.20 7.06 -0.13
CA ILE A 445 17.87 8.32 0.54
C ILE A 445 18.12 8.25 2.05
N TYR A 446 18.09 7.04 2.64
CA TYR A 446 18.20 6.83 4.09
C TYR A 446 19.33 5.85 4.49
N ASN A 447 20.16 5.39 3.52
CA ASN A 447 21.34 4.54 3.77
C ASN A 447 22.64 5.37 3.81
#